data_1aa974cd89738fa11b65f3ac427174a3
#
_entry.id   1aa974cd89738fa11b65f3ac427174a3
#
_cell.length_a   1.000
_cell.length_b   1.000
_cell.length_c   1.000
_cell.angle_alpha   90.00
_cell.angle_beta   90.00
_cell.angle_gamma   90.00
#
_symmetry.space_group_name_H-M   'P 1'
#
loop_
_entity.id
_entity.type
_entity.pdbx_description
1 polymer ?
#
loop_
_entity_poly.entity_id
_entity_poly.type
_entity_poly.pdbx_seq_one_letter_code
_entity_poly.pdbx_strand_id
1 'polypeptide(L)'
;MKNWKKAIALVASAAALVSVAACGPSNAGGSSDSGKKTVGFVAVGPEGGFRTANEKDIQKAFEDAGFDLTYSPTQNNDQQKQIQAFNKFVNDEVDAIILSSTEDSGWDDSLKKAAEAEIPVFTVDRNVDVKDAEAKKAIVAHIGPSNVWCGEQAAEFVNKNFPDGANGFILEALPACPW
;
A
#
# COMPACT_ATOMS: atom_id res chain seq x y z
N MET A 1 -19.45 30.42 -62.00
CA MET A 1 -19.81 29.70 -60.80
C MET A 1 -20.19 28.27 -61.16
N LYS A 2 -19.26 27.49 -61.51
CA LYS A 2 -19.48 26.05 -61.82
C LYS A 2 -18.09 25.40 -61.87
N ASN A 3 -17.85 24.33 -61.10
CA ASN A 3 -16.66 23.45 -61.17
C ASN A 3 -15.73 23.46 -59.97
N TRP A 4 -16.20 23.66 -58.72
CA TRP A 4 -15.39 23.40 -57.55
C TRP A 4 -15.79 22.10 -56.78
N LYS A 5 -16.69 21.30 -57.31
CA LYS A 5 -17.20 20.09 -56.60
C LYS A 5 -16.66 18.75 -57.10
N LYS A 6 -15.58 18.74 -57.91
CA LYS A 6 -15.05 17.50 -58.50
C LYS A 6 -13.59 17.14 -58.14
N ALA A 7 -12.97 17.84 -57.18
CA ALA A 7 -11.56 17.61 -56.81
C ALA A 7 -11.33 17.00 -55.39
N ILE A 8 -12.35 16.48 -54.72
CA ILE A 8 -12.23 15.90 -53.34
C ILE A 8 -12.55 14.40 -53.29
N ALA A 9 -12.48 13.72 -54.40
CA ALA A 9 -12.88 12.28 -54.41
C ALA A 9 -11.75 11.30 -54.79
N LEU A 10 -10.47 11.66 -54.63
CA LEU A 10 -9.38 10.76 -55.10
C LEU A 10 -8.15 10.65 -54.16
N VAL A 11 -8.27 10.90 -52.88
CA VAL A 11 -7.19 10.68 -51.88
C VAL A 11 -7.61 9.81 -50.67
N ALA A 12 -8.71 9.08 -50.75
CA ALA A 12 -9.23 8.29 -49.64
C ALA A 12 -9.15 6.77 -49.85
N SER A 13 -8.16 6.25 -50.63
CA SER A 13 -8.12 4.79 -50.88
C SER A 13 -6.71 4.17 -50.90
N ALA A 14 -5.75 4.68 -50.11
CA ALA A 14 -4.41 4.07 -50.01
C ALA A 14 -3.85 3.95 -48.60
N ALA A 15 -4.69 3.83 -47.56
CA ALA A 15 -4.20 3.69 -46.19
C ALA A 15 -4.95 2.60 -45.35
N ALA A 16 -5.26 1.46 -46.00
CA ALA A 16 -5.96 0.38 -45.31
C ALA A 16 -5.36 -1.01 -45.63
N LEU A 17 -4.06 -1.20 -45.45
CA LEU A 17 -3.44 -2.54 -45.51
C LEU A 17 -2.08 -2.54 -44.81
N VAL A 18 -2.00 -2.28 -43.51
CA VAL A 18 -0.95 -2.86 -42.62
C VAL A 18 -1.47 -2.81 -41.17
N SER A 19 -2.25 -3.77 -40.73
CA SER A 19 -2.46 -4.00 -39.28
C SER A 19 -3.04 -5.36 -39.01
N VAL A 20 -2.29 -6.42 -39.36
CA VAL A 20 -2.52 -7.76 -38.79
C VAL A 20 -1.16 -8.41 -38.55
N ALA A 21 -0.56 -8.16 -37.39
CA ALA A 21 0.38 -9.06 -36.72
C ALA A 21 0.90 -8.40 -35.44
N ALA A 22 0.22 -8.57 -34.33
CA ALA A 22 0.82 -8.60 -32.99
C ALA A 22 -0.25 -8.94 -31.94
N CYS A 23 -0.69 -10.21 -31.91
CA CYS A 23 -1.17 -10.77 -30.64
C CYS A 23 0.06 -11.15 -29.81
N GLY A 24 0.65 -10.17 -29.13
CA GLY A 24 1.53 -10.34 -28.00
C GLY A 24 0.79 -9.91 -26.75
N PRO A 25 1.12 -10.42 -25.56
CA PRO A 25 0.45 -10.02 -24.34
C PRO A 25 0.50 -8.51 -24.17
N SER A 26 -0.66 -7.92 -23.99
CA SER A 26 -0.82 -6.48 -23.83
C SER A 26 -0.07 -6.05 -22.56
N ASN A 27 1.16 -5.61 -22.73
CA ASN A 27 1.81 -4.78 -21.75
C ASN A 27 1.07 -3.45 -21.83
N ALA A 28 0.25 -3.15 -20.83
CA ALA A 28 -0.38 -1.85 -20.70
C ALA A 28 0.75 -0.81 -20.74
N GLY A 29 0.80 -0.04 -21.83
CA GLY A 29 1.79 1.00 -22.03
C GLY A 29 1.56 2.11 -21.00
N GLY A 30 2.21 1.98 -19.84
CA GLY A 30 2.46 3.13 -18.99
C GLY A 30 3.43 4.05 -19.75
N SER A 31 3.12 5.32 -19.81
CA SER A 31 4.07 6.36 -20.18
C SER A 31 5.38 6.10 -19.46
N SER A 32 6.47 5.95 -20.20
CA SER A 32 7.81 5.91 -19.61
C SER A 32 8.15 7.32 -19.13
N ASP A 33 7.63 7.67 -17.98
CA ASP A 33 8.23 8.68 -17.14
C ASP A 33 9.53 8.06 -16.59
N SER A 34 10.66 8.57 -17.01
CA SER A 34 11.99 8.08 -16.63
C SER A 34 12.39 8.52 -15.21
N GLY A 35 11.44 9.00 -14.40
CA GLY A 35 11.60 9.33 -13.00
C GLY A 35 11.55 8.08 -12.11
N LYS A 36 12.29 8.09 -11.01
CA LYS A 36 12.13 7.09 -9.96
C LYS A 36 10.71 7.19 -9.38
N LYS A 37 10.09 6.04 -9.13
CA LYS A 37 8.82 6.00 -8.42
C LYS A 37 8.99 6.47 -6.98
N THR A 38 8.11 7.36 -6.54
CA THR A 38 8.12 7.96 -5.20
C THR A 38 7.23 7.18 -4.26
N VAL A 39 7.72 6.85 -3.07
CA VAL A 39 6.97 6.10 -2.06
C VAL A 39 7.04 6.81 -0.72
N GLY A 40 5.90 7.04 -0.09
CA GLY A 40 5.82 7.55 1.27
C GLY A 40 5.75 6.40 2.27
N PHE A 41 6.64 6.37 3.27
CA PHE A 41 6.56 5.40 4.36
C PHE A 41 6.19 6.10 5.67
N VAL A 42 4.92 5.94 6.08
CA VAL A 42 4.41 6.37 7.38
C VAL A 42 4.69 5.27 8.39
N ALA A 43 5.67 5.52 9.26
CA ALA A 43 6.20 4.52 10.17
C ALA A 43 5.89 4.83 11.64
N VAL A 44 5.86 3.78 12.46
CA VAL A 44 5.69 3.92 13.92
C VAL A 44 6.90 4.61 14.55
N GLY A 45 8.11 4.31 14.03
CA GLY A 45 9.36 4.76 14.61
C GLY A 45 9.93 3.76 15.64
N PRO A 46 11.00 4.11 16.35
CA PRO A 46 11.77 3.18 17.15
C PRO A 46 11.05 2.78 18.45
N GLU A 47 10.24 1.73 18.40
CA GLU A 47 9.60 1.12 19.59
C GLU A 47 10.44 -0.01 20.21
N GLY A 48 11.51 -0.45 19.58
CA GLY A 48 12.35 -1.56 20.02
C GLY A 48 13.15 -2.19 18.89
N GLY A 49 13.83 -3.30 19.20
CA GLY A 49 14.75 -3.95 18.25
C GLY A 49 14.08 -4.44 16.97
N PHE A 50 12.90 -5.09 17.09
CA PHE A 50 12.14 -5.55 15.94
C PHE A 50 11.76 -4.38 15.01
N ARG A 51 11.15 -3.33 15.56
CA ARG A 51 10.73 -2.16 14.78
C ARG A 51 11.90 -1.49 14.07
N THR A 52 13.00 -1.29 14.79
CA THR A 52 14.21 -0.71 14.20
C THR A 52 14.78 -1.56 13.05
N ALA A 53 14.77 -2.89 13.18
CA ALA A 53 15.22 -3.79 12.12
C ALA A 53 14.27 -3.77 10.92
N ASN A 54 12.97 -3.90 11.17
CA ASN A 54 11.92 -3.90 10.14
C ASN A 54 11.93 -2.62 9.30
N GLU A 55 11.97 -1.45 9.95
CA GLU A 55 11.96 -0.17 9.25
C GLU A 55 13.25 0.06 8.45
N LYS A 56 14.41 -0.38 8.96
CA LYS A 56 15.67 -0.35 8.19
C LYS A 56 15.64 -1.26 6.98
N ASP A 57 15.08 -2.46 7.13
CA ASP A 57 14.99 -3.44 6.05
C ASP A 57 14.08 -2.93 4.93
N ILE A 58 12.93 -2.36 5.27
CA ILE A 58 12.04 -1.71 4.31
C ILE A 58 12.78 -0.59 3.55
N GLN A 59 13.42 0.33 4.26
CA GLN A 59 14.16 1.43 3.63
C GLN A 59 15.22 0.90 2.66
N LYS A 60 16.01 -0.08 3.12
CA LYS A 60 17.05 -0.68 2.28
C LYS A 60 16.47 -1.41 1.06
N ALA A 61 15.41 -2.16 1.21
CA ALA A 61 14.77 -2.89 0.11
C ALA A 61 14.28 -1.95 -1.00
N PHE A 62 13.68 -0.81 -0.63
CA PHE A 62 13.20 0.17 -1.59
C PHE A 62 14.37 0.94 -2.26
N GLU A 63 15.44 1.25 -1.51
CA GLU A 63 16.67 1.84 -2.07
C GLU A 63 17.32 0.89 -3.08
N ASP A 64 17.51 -0.38 -2.72
CA ASP A 64 18.08 -1.41 -3.59
C ASP A 64 17.24 -1.64 -4.85
N ALA A 65 15.91 -1.50 -4.75
CA ALA A 65 14.98 -1.61 -5.87
C ALA A 65 14.89 -0.33 -6.72
N GLY A 66 15.57 0.74 -6.32
CA GLY A 66 15.66 1.99 -7.08
C GLY A 66 14.48 2.94 -6.91
N PHE A 67 13.64 2.76 -5.90
CA PHE A 67 12.58 3.69 -5.54
C PHE A 67 13.14 4.94 -4.83
N ASP A 68 12.38 6.03 -4.86
CA ASP A 68 12.59 7.21 -4.03
C ASP A 68 11.67 7.11 -2.81
N LEU A 69 12.19 6.61 -1.69
CA LEU A 69 11.43 6.39 -0.48
C LEU A 69 11.60 7.54 0.51
N THR A 70 10.50 8.21 0.85
CA THR A 70 10.47 9.19 1.94
C THR A 70 9.98 8.52 3.21
N TYR A 71 10.88 8.33 4.17
CA TYR A 71 10.61 7.73 5.48
C TYR A 71 10.14 8.79 6.49
N SER A 72 8.96 8.60 7.07
CA SER A 72 8.36 9.49 8.07
C SER A 72 8.02 8.73 9.35
N PRO A 73 8.97 8.58 10.27
CA PRO A 73 8.73 7.96 11.57
C PRO A 73 8.01 8.92 12.52
N THR A 74 7.23 8.37 13.44
CA THR A 74 6.74 9.12 14.59
C THR A 74 7.54 8.79 15.85
N GLN A 75 7.23 9.47 16.93
CA GLN A 75 7.74 9.20 18.28
C GLN A 75 6.57 9.14 19.24
N ASN A 76 6.70 8.35 20.30
CA ASN A 76 5.69 8.22 21.35
C ASN A 76 4.29 7.82 20.85
N ASN A 77 4.22 6.99 19.81
CA ASN A 77 2.97 6.51 19.22
C ASN A 77 2.00 7.65 18.83
N ASP A 78 2.52 8.72 18.25
CA ASP A 78 1.75 9.91 17.87
C ASP A 78 1.01 9.69 16.55
N GLN A 79 -0.20 9.14 16.61
CA GLN A 79 -1.05 8.94 15.44
C GLN A 79 -1.34 10.22 14.68
N GLN A 80 -1.48 11.37 15.36
CA GLN A 80 -1.78 12.63 14.67
C GLN A 80 -0.65 13.03 13.73
N LYS A 81 0.61 12.78 14.11
CA LYS A 81 1.75 12.98 13.22
C LYS A 81 1.76 11.99 12.07
N GLN A 82 1.35 10.73 12.29
CA GLN A 82 1.20 9.77 11.19
C GLN A 82 0.14 10.23 10.19
N ILE A 83 -1.03 10.68 10.66
CA ILE A 83 -2.10 11.22 9.81
C ILE A 83 -1.62 12.46 9.02
N GLN A 84 -0.86 13.35 9.65
CA GLN A 84 -0.28 14.50 8.97
C GLN A 84 0.71 14.09 7.87
N ALA A 85 1.62 13.15 8.17
CA ALA A 85 2.58 12.62 7.20
C ALA A 85 1.87 11.90 6.04
N PHE A 86 0.87 11.09 6.35
CA PHE A 86 0.06 10.39 5.35
C PHE A 86 -0.63 11.39 4.40
N ASN A 87 -1.35 12.37 4.96
CA ASN A 87 -2.03 13.39 4.17
C ASN A 87 -1.05 14.25 3.35
N LYS A 88 0.17 14.48 3.88
CA LYS A 88 1.23 15.14 3.11
C LYS A 88 1.62 14.31 1.89
N PHE A 89 1.84 13.01 2.03
CA PHE A 89 2.15 12.13 0.91
C PHE A 89 1.03 12.09 -0.14
N VAL A 90 -0.23 12.10 0.29
CA VAL A 90 -1.37 12.22 -0.63
C VAL A 90 -1.32 13.54 -1.40
N ASN A 91 -1.04 14.67 -0.73
CA ASN A 91 -0.94 15.98 -1.37
C ASN A 91 0.30 16.12 -2.27
N ASP A 92 1.37 15.41 -1.96
CA ASP A 92 2.59 15.36 -2.77
C ASP A 92 2.45 14.39 -3.98
N GLU A 93 1.30 13.73 -4.12
CA GLU A 93 0.95 12.80 -5.22
C GLU A 93 2.00 11.69 -5.38
N VAL A 94 2.46 11.08 -4.27
CA VAL A 94 3.39 9.95 -4.33
C VAL A 94 2.77 8.75 -5.04
N ASP A 95 3.59 7.91 -5.67
CA ASP A 95 3.12 6.73 -6.42
C ASP A 95 2.54 5.61 -5.52
N ALA A 96 2.93 5.55 -4.25
CA ALA A 96 2.38 4.62 -3.27
C ALA A 96 2.67 5.07 -1.83
N ILE A 97 1.87 4.58 -0.88
CA ILE A 97 2.10 4.80 0.56
C ILE A 97 2.22 3.45 1.27
N ILE A 98 3.25 3.31 2.11
CA ILE A 98 3.39 2.25 3.10
C ILE A 98 2.95 2.81 4.44
N LEU A 99 2.08 2.09 5.14
CA LEU A 99 1.56 2.49 6.44
C LEU A 99 1.82 1.39 7.48
N SER A 100 2.62 1.70 8.50
CA SER A 100 2.68 0.96 9.76
C SER A 100 2.00 1.81 10.83
N SER A 101 0.76 1.50 11.16
CA SER A 101 -0.07 2.36 12.02
C SER A 101 0.30 2.23 13.51
N THR A 102 0.17 3.31 14.27
CA THR A 102 0.23 3.26 15.75
C THR A 102 -1.09 2.79 16.33
N GLU A 103 -2.20 3.23 15.77
CA GLU A 103 -3.57 2.86 16.15
C GLU A 103 -4.28 2.22 14.96
N ASP A 104 -5.22 1.31 15.22
CA ASP A 104 -6.00 0.64 14.18
C ASP A 104 -7.11 1.50 13.58
N SER A 105 -7.67 2.41 14.35
CA SER A 105 -8.81 3.24 13.99
C SER A 105 -8.41 4.68 13.63
N GLY A 106 -9.35 5.45 13.06
CA GLY A 106 -9.16 6.87 12.73
C GLY A 106 -8.48 7.14 11.39
N TRP A 107 -8.38 6.14 10.51
CA TRP A 107 -7.74 6.25 9.20
C TRP A 107 -8.70 6.50 8.04
N ASP A 108 -10.04 6.37 8.26
CA ASP A 108 -11.03 6.42 7.19
C ASP A 108 -10.90 7.68 6.31
N ASP A 109 -10.79 8.86 6.91
CA ASP A 109 -10.70 10.12 6.15
C ASP A 109 -9.41 10.23 5.33
N SER A 110 -8.28 9.76 5.88
CA SER A 110 -6.99 9.80 5.19
C SER A 110 -6.94 8.77 4.05
N LEU A 111 -7.42 7.57 4.29
CA LEU A 111 -7.50 6.51 3.29
C LEU A 111 -8.49 6.86 2.17
N LYS A 112 -9.61 7.52 2.50
CA LYS A 112 -10.53 8.01 1.49
C LYS A 112 -9.88 9.02 0.54
N LYS A 113 -9.08 9.95 1.05
CA LYS A 113 -8.31 10.89 0.23
C LYS A 113 -7.30 10.17 -0.66
N ALA A 114 -6.63 9.11 -0.15
CA ALA A 114 -5.73 8.31 -0.96
C ALA A 114 -6.49 7.56 -2.06
N ALA A 115 -7.69 7.02 -1.78
CA ALA A 115 -8.55 6.40 -2.77
C ALA A 115 -9.01 7.38 -3.85
N GLU A 116 -9.40 8.60 -3.47
CA GLU A 116 -9.80 9.69 -4.39
C GLU A 116 -8.63 10.14 -5.28
N ALA A 117 -7.40 10.10 -4.75
CA ALA A 117 -6.17 10.40 -5.48
C ALA A 117 -5.60 9.18 -6.25
N GLU A 118 -6.27 8.03 -6.21
CA GLU A 118 -5.81 6.76 -6.81
C GLU A 118 -4.42 6.30 -6.33
N ILE A 119 -4.03 6.69 -5.09
CA ILE A 119 -2.75 6.31 -4.50
C ILE A 119 -2.91 4.99 -3.74
N PRO A 120 -2.23 3.90 -4.16
CA PRO A 120 -2.29 2.62 -3.48
C PRO A 120 -1.60 2.67 -2.12
N VAL A 121 -2.25 2.06 -1.12
CA VAL A 121 -1.74 1.96 0.25
C VAL A 121 -1.45 0.50 0.60
N PHE A 122 -0.28 0.25 1.15
CA PHE A 122 0.14 -1.05 1.68
C PHE A 122 0.30 -0.94 3.19
N THR A 123 -0.49 -1.69 3.94
CA THR A 123 -0.32 -1.75 5.40
C THR A 123 0.72 -2.81 5.76
N VAL A 124 1.60 -2.50 6.71
CA VAL A 124 2.67 -3.41 7.13
C VAL A 124 2.69 -3.61 8.64
N ASP A 125 2.95 -4.85 9.07
CA ASP A 125 2.97 -5.31 10.46
C ASP A 125 1.61 -5.16 11.16
N ARG A 126 1.18 -3.94 11.47
CA ARG A 126 -0.13 -3.62 12.04
C ARG A 126 -1.14 -3.28 10.95
N ASN A 127 -2.34 -3.84 11.06
CA ASN A 127 -3.44 -3.52 10.15
C ASN A 127 -4.24 -2.31 10.66
N VAL A 128 -5.16 -1.83 9.84
CA VAL A 128 -6.09 -0.75 10.20
C VAL A 128 -7.53 -1.24 10.11
N ASP A 129 -8.36 -0.80 11.05
CA ASP A 129 -9.80 -1.10 11.08
C ASP A 129 -10.58 0.03 10.38
N VAL A 130 -10.78 -0.12 9.08
CA VAL A 130 -11.44 0.86 8.23
C VAL A 130 -12.93 0.53 8.14
N LYS A 131 -13.78 1.50 8.39
CA LYS A 131 -15.25 1.35 8.33
C LYS A 131 -15.82 1.82 7.00
N ASP A 132 -15.27 2.88 6.43
CA ASP A 132 -15.73 3.47 5.17
C ASP A 132 -15.36 2.57 3.98
N ALA A 133 -16.35 2.25 3.12
CA ALA A 133 -16.14 1.38 1.96
C ALA A 133 -15.28 2.03 0.86
N GLU A 134 -15.32 3.35 0.72
CA GLU A 134 -14.48 4.07 -0.25
C GLU A 134 -13.03 4.12 0.24
N ALA A 135 -12.82 4.37 1.55
CA ALA A 135 -11.50 4.34 2.16
C ALA A 135 -10.80 2.98 2.00
N LYS A 136 -11.56 1.88 2.11
CA LYS A 136 -11.03 0.51 1.89
C LYS A 136 -10.40 0.31 0.52
N LYS A 137 -10.86 1.03 -0.50
CA LYS A 137 -10.35 0.88 -1.87
C LYS A 137 -8.89 1.32 -2.01
N ALA A 138 -8.39 2.18 -1.13
CA ALA A 138 -7.00 2.58 -1.14
C ALA A 138 -6.06 1.43 -0.73
N ILE A 139 -6.53 0.51 0.14
CA ILE A 139 -5.70 -0.57 0.67
C ILE A 139 -5.61 -1.69 -0.35
N VAL A 140 -4.41 -1.88 -0.91
CA VAL A 140 -4.13 -2.91 -1.91
C VAL A 140 -3.76 -4.23 -1.26
N ALA A 141 -2.97 -4.19 -0.19
CA ALA A 141 -2.54 -5.37 0.54
C ALA A 141 -2.13 -5.04 1.98
N HIS A 142 -2.23 -6.06 2.83
CA HIS A 142 -1.64 -6.08 4.17
C HIS A 142 -0.52 -7.13 4.21
N ILE A 143 0.63 -6.74 4.74
CA ILE A 143 1.81 -7.61 4.91
C ILE A 143 2.15 -7.63 6.40
N GLY A 144 1.78 -8.69 7.08
CA GLY A 144 1.98 -8.82 8.52
C GLY A 144 1.82 -10.25 9.02
N PRO A 145 2.03 -10.49 10.32
CA PRO A 145 1.84 -11.80 10.93
C PRO A 145 0.37 -12.18 10.96
N SER A 146 0.08 -13.46 10.87
CA SER A 146 -1.24 -14.01 11.19
C SER A 146 -1.32 -14.29 12.69
N ASN A 147 -1.98 -13.41 13.44
CA ASN A 147 -2.16 -13.58 14.88
C ASN A 147 -3.05 -14.79 15.22
N VAL A 148 -4.00 -15.13 14.33
CA VAL A 148 -4.79 -16.36 14.44
C VAL A 148 -3.88 -17.58 14.38
N TRP A 149 -3.01 -17.65 13.36
CA TRP A 149 -2.05 -18.75 13.22
C TRP A 149 -1.11 -18.84 14.42
N CYS A 150 -0.62 -17.72 14.94
CA CYS A 150 0.22 -17.70 16.14
C CYS A 150 -0.53 -18.27 17.35
N GLY A 151 -1.80 -17.90 17.53
CA GLY A 151 -2.66 -18.45 18.58
C GLY A 151 -2.91 -19.95 18.43
N GLU A 152 -3.17 -20.42 17.21
CA GLU A 152 -3.32 -21.85 16.91
C GLU A 152 -2.05 -22.63 17.24
N GLN A 153 -0.86 -22.14 16.85
CA GLN A 153 0.41 -22.77 17.17
C GLN A 153 0.68 -22.82 18.69
N ALA A 154 0.33 -21.76 19.41
CA ALA A 154 0.42 -21.76 20.86
C ALA A 154 -0.53 -22.79 21.49
N ALA A 155 -1.76 -22.88 21.01
CA ALA A 155 -2.75 -23.87 21.48
C ALA A 155 -2.29 -25.31 21.19
N GLU A 156 -1.77 -25.58 19.99
CA GLU A 156 -1.21 -26.89 19.63
C GLU A 156 -0.05 -27.27 20.53
N PHE A 157 0.86 -26.34 20.83
CA PHE A 157 1.96 -26.58 21.76
C PHE A 157 1.46 -26.94 23.17
N VAL A 158 0.48 -26.20 23.69
CA VAL A 158 -0.10 -26.47 25.01
C VAL A 158 -0.77 -27.85 25.04
N ASN A 159 -1.62 -28.15 24.07
CA ASN A 159 -2.33 -29.43 24.02
C ASN A 159 -1.38 -30.62 23.91
N LYS A 160 -0.29 -30.48 23.14
CA LYS A 160 0.71 -31.54 23.00
C LYS A 160 1.52 -31.79 24.25
N ASN A 161 1.90 -30.73 24.99
CA ASN A 161 2.82 -30.84 26.10
C ASN A 161 2.10 -30.94 27.45
N PHE A 162 0.83 -30.58 27.50
CA PHE A 162 0.01 -30.60 28.73
C PHE A 162 -1.36 -31.22 28.48
N PRO A 163 -1.41 -32.54 28.11
CA PRO A 163 -2.67 -33.20 27.69
C PRO A 163 -3.70 -33.27 28.84
N ASP A 164 -3.25 -33.26 30.08
CA ASP A 164 -4.10 -33.32 31.28
C ASP A 164 -4.57 -31.91 31.75
N GLY A 165 -4.24 -30.88 31.00
CA GLY A 165 -4.53 -29.49 31.29
C GLY A 165 -3.38 -28.72 31.92
N ALA A 166 -3.45 -27.41 31.88
CA ALA A 166 -2.47 -26.49 32.46
C ALA A 166 -3.16 -25.21 32.95
N ASN A 167 -2.53 -24.57 33.95
CA ASN A 167 -2.88 -23.20 34.31
C ASN A 167 -2.11 -22.24 33.41
N GLY A 168 -2.83 -21.34 32.70
CA GLY A 168 -2.25 -20.35 31.87
C GLY A 168 -2.55 -18.93 32.33
N PHE A 169 -1.67 -18.00 31.97
CA PHE A 169 -1.89 -16.57 32.14
C PHE A 169 -1.84 -15.89 30.79
N ILE A 170 -2.80 -15.00 30.52
CA ILE A 170 -2.80 -14.14 29.35
C ILE A 170 -2.36 -12.75 29.80
N LEU A 171 -1.27 -12.26 29.23
CA LEU A 171 -0.85 -10.87 29.40
C LEU A 171 -1.52 -10.05 28.29
N GLU A 172 -2.49 -9.25 28.67
CA GLU A 172 -3.09 -8.27 27.75
C GLU A 172 -2.22 -7.02 27.71
N ALA A 173 -1.93 -6.55 26.48
CA ALA A 173 -1.34 -5.26 26.27
C ALA A 173 -2.42 -4.16 26.37
N LEU A 174 -2.13 -2.96 25.91
CA LEU A 174 -3.10 -1.85 25.89
C LEU A 174 -4.33 -2.22 25.07
N PRO A 175 -5.56 -1.87 25.54
CA PRO A 175 -6.82 -2.26 24.87
C PRO A 175 -6.99 -1.80 23.41
N ALA A 176 -6.19 -0.85 22.96
CA ALA A 176 -6.22 -0.30 21.61
C ALA A 176 -5.00 -0.70 20.76
N CYS A 177 -4.29 -1.76 21.14
CA CYS A 177 -3.17 -2.23 20.33
C CYS A 177 -3.71 -3.03 19.14
N PRO A 178 -3.52 -2.57 17.89
CA PRO A 178 -3.98 -3.29 16.70
C PRO A 178 -3.15 -4.56 16.51
N TRP A 179 -3.78 -5.69 16.67
CA TRP A 179 -3.20 -7.03 16.48
C TRP A 179 -3.58 -7.62 15.14
#